data_78efe65f8f46c1818438379ee052410e
#
_entry.id   78efe65f8f46c1818438379ee052410e
#
_cell.length_a   1.000
_cell.length_b   1.000
_cell.length_c   1.000
_cell.angle_alpha   90.00
_cell.angle_beta   90.00
_cell.angle_gamma   90.00
#
_symmetry.space_group_name_H-M   'P 1'
#
loop_
_entity.id
_entity.type
_entity.pdbx_description
1 polymer ?
#
loop_
_entity_poly.entity_id
_entity_poly.type
_entity_poly.pdbx_seq_one_letter_code
_entity_poly.pdbx_strand_id
1 'polypeptide(L)'
;MDLKKKHDPLASFPTLSFSFGSGRTAVRLHLLRVGSDCQAILIGGESPHIGAVVLAVPRISLKGNAVSCDCWVSPAPAHKDYLVAQSVAQKLCPALNCVISVSAGIHSDHATESELQTIHANCSTVVEMALSAITAEPF
;
A
#
# COMPACT_ATOMS: atom_id res chain seq x y z
N MET A 1 4.87 -36.54 -22.86
CA MET A 1 4.74 -35.28 -23.63
C MET A 1 4.24 -34.18 -22.68
N ASP A 2 5.20 -33.43 -22.14
CA ASP A 2 4.93 -32.42 -21.15
C ASP A 2 4.35 -31.19 -21.84
N LEU A 3 3.03 -31.09 -21.83
CA LEU A 3 2.34 -29.86 -22.18
C LEU A 3 2.66 -28.87 -21.05
N LYS A 4 3.75 -28.10 -21.17
CA LYS A 4 3.96 -26.90 -20.39
C LYS A 4 2.65 -26.11 -20.44
N LYS A 5 1.87 -26.13 -19.36
CA LYS A 5 0.74 -25.22 -19.22
C LYS A 5 1.29 -23.83 -19.50
N LYS A 6 0.91 -23.25 -20.63
CA LYS A 6 1.22 -21.84 -20.92
C LYS A 6 0.71 -21.06 -19.73
N HIS A 7 1.60 -20.41 -19.00
CA HIS A 7 1.23 -19.50 -17.93
C HIS A 7 0.40 -18.38 -18.57
N ASP A 8 -0.88 -18.37 -18.26
CA ASP A 8 -1.75 -17.27 -18.66
C ASP A 8 -1.52 -16.11 -17.66
N PRO A 9 -0.87 -15.03 -18.07
CA PRO A 9 -0.59 -13.92 -17.16
C PRO A 9 -1.85 -13.19 -16.68
N LEU A 10 -3.00 -13.48 -17.28
CA LEU A 10 -4.29 -12.88 -16.93
C LEU A 10 -5.17 -13.81 -16.08
N ALA A 11 -4.74 -15.06 -15.84
CA ALA A 11 -5.57 -16.07 -15.17
C ALA A 11 -5.72 -15.82 -13.65
N SER A 12 -4.76 -15.13 -13.01
CA SER A 12 -4.84 -14.83 -11.58
C SER A 12 -3.98 -13.62 -11.22
N PHE A 13 -4.44 -12.88 -10.21
CA PHE A 13 -3.68 -11.80 -9.58
C PHE A 13 -3.45 -12.17 -8.12
N PRO A 14 -2.24 -12.64 -7.75
CA PRO A 14 -1.93 -12.94 -6.35
C PRO A 14 -2.20 -11.73 -5.46
N THR A 15 -2.84 -11.97 -4.31
CA THR A 15 -3.21 -10.94 -3.35
C THR A 15 -2.72 -11.30 -1.95
N LEU A 16 -2.31 -10.27 -1.20
CA LEU A 16 -2.03 -10.35 0.22
C LEU A 16 -2.91 -9.34 0.95
N SER A 17 -3.27 -9.63 2.18
CA SER A 17 -4.12 -8.75 2.99
C SER A 17 -3.63 -8.76 4.43
N PHE A 18 -3.48 -7.56 5.00
CA PHE A 18 -3.02 -7.34 6.36
C PHE A 18 -3.97 -6.41 7.08
N SER A 19 -4.32 -6.72 8.32
CA SER A 19 -5.22 -5.90 9.13
C SER A 19 -4.60 -5.66 10.50
N PHE A 20 -4.81 -4.48 11.04
CA PHE A 20 -4.37 -4.15 12.40
C PHE A 20 -5.31 -3.13 13.06
N GLY A 21 -5.40 -3.22 14.38
CA GLY A 21 -6.30 -2.40 15.18
C GLY A 21 -7.71 -2.96 15.28
N SER A 22 -8.57 -2.24 15.96
CA SER A 22 -9.96 -2.63 16.20
C SER A 22 -10.90 -1.41 16.15
N GLY A 23 -12.18 -1.69 15.92
CA GLY A 23 -13.23 -0.66 15.89
C GLY A 23 -12.93 0.42 14.86
N ARG A 24 -13.20 1.66 15.23
CA ARG A 24 -13.10 2.84 14.33
C ARG A 24 -11.67 3.30 14.04
N THR A 25 -10.65 2.65 14.60
CA THR A 25 -9.23 2.93 14.30
C THR A 25 -8.56 1.79 13.53
N ALA A 26 -9.31 0.74 13.21
CA ALA A 26 -8.80 -0.39 12.44
C ALA A 26 -8.45 0.01 11.01
N VAL A 27 -7.40 -0.59 10.48
CA VAL A 27 -6.94 -0.38 9.10
C VAL A 27 -6.66 -1.71 8.41
N ARG A 28 -6.75 -1.72 7.09
CA ARG A 28 -6.44 -2.87 6.25
C ARG A 28 -5.66 -2.45 5.02
N LEU A 29 -4.60 -3.18 4.76
CA LEU A 29 -3.78 -3.04 3.55
C LEU A 29 -3.98 -4.28 2.67
N HIS A 30 -4.41 -4.06 1.44
CA HIS A 30 -4.47 -5.08 0.40
C HIS A 30 -3.36 -4.83 -0.60
N LEU A 31 -2.65 -5.88 -0.99
CA LEU A 31 -1.67 -5.86 -2.07
C LEU A 31 -2.15 -6.80 -3.18
N LEU A 32 -2.16 -6.32 -4.40
CA LEU A 32 -2.52 -7.08 -5.59
C LEU A 32 -1.35 -7.05 -6.57
N ARG A 33 -0.84 -8.22 -6.93
CA ARG A 33 0.21 -8.32 -7.95
C ARG A 33 -0.38 -8.13 -9.34
N VAL A 34 0.17 -7.21 -10.11
CA VAL A 34 -0.25 -6.90 -11.47
C VAL A 34 0.97 -7.09 -12.40
N GLY A 35 1.15 -8.30 -12.90
CA GLY A 35 2.38 -8.67 -13.59
C GLY A 35 3.60 -8.53 -12.68
N SER A 36 4.57 -7.70 -13.07
CA SER A 36 5.74 -7.37 -12.24
C SER A 36 5.51 -6.20 -11.28
N ASP A 37 4.36 -5.52 -11.37
CA ASP A 37 4.02 -4.35 -10.58
C ASP A 37 3.00 -4.68 -9.47
N CYS A 38 2.63 -3.70 -8.66
CA CYS A 38 1.75 -3.90 -7.52
C CYS A 38 0.72 -2.78 -7.41
N GLN A 39 -0.51 -3.17 -7.07
CA GLN A 39 -1.56 -2.27 -6.59
C GLN A 39 -1.71 -2.45 -5.09
N ALA A 40 -1.66 -1.37 -4.33
CA ALA A 40 -1.93 -1.35 -2.90
C ALA A 40 -3.20 -0.55 -2.59
N ILE A 41 -3.99 -1.03 -1.65
CA ILE A 41 -5.21 -0.35 -1.18
C ILE A 41 -5.14 -0.31 0.34
N LEU A 42 -5.04 0.89 0.91
CA LEU A 42 -5.08 1.12 2.36
C LEU A 42 -6.40 1.78 2.73
N ILE A 43 -7.20 1.07 3.50
CA ILE A 43 -8.51 1.53 3.94
C ILE A 43 -8.66 1.37 5.44
N GLY A 44 -9.58 2.10 6.02
CA GLY A 44 -9.86 1.97 7.46
C GLY A 44 -10.89 2.94 7.98
N GLY A 45 -11.08 2.89 9.28
CA GLY A 45 -12.08 3.67 9.98
C GLY A 45 -13.49 3.15 9.75
N GLU A 46 -14.47 4.03 9.95
CA GLU A 46 -15.89 3.69 9.80
C GLU A 46 -16.35 3.75 8.34
N SER A 47 -15.71 4.58 7.52
CA SER A 47 -16.12 4.85 6.13
C SER A 47 -14.92 4.74 5.18
N PRO A 48 -14.52 3.52 4.78
CA PRO A 48 -13.50 3.34 3.75
C PRO A 48 -13.90 4.04 2.44
N HIS A 49 -12.93 4.66 1.80
CA HIS A 49 -13.15 5.41 0.56
C HIS A 49 -11.84 5.53 -0.24
N ILE A 50 -11.86 6.23 -1.35
CA ILE A 50 -10.66 6.65 -2.07
C ILE A 50 -10.47 8.15 -1.85
N GLY A 51 -9.53 8.50 -0.98
CA GLY A 51 -9.20 9.88 -0.64
C GLY A 51 -7.95 10.39 -1.33
N ALA A 52 -7.06 9.48 -1.76
CA ALA A 52 -5.88 9.82 -2.56
C ALA A 52 -5.39 8.61 -3.34
N VAL A 53 -4.72 8.88 -4.46
CA VAL A 53 -3.97 7.88 -5.23
C VAL A 53 -2.53 8.37 -5.41
N VAL A 54 -1.57 7.47 -5.24
CA VAL A 54 -0.16 7.74 -5.46
C VAL A 54 0.40 6.70 -6.42
N LEU A 55 1.07 7.14 -7.47
CA LEU A 55 1.88 6.28 -8.32
C LEU A 55 3.35 6.46 -7.91
N ALA A 56 4.03 5.38 -7.56
CA ALA A 56 5.45 5.37 -7.25
C ALA A 56 6.22 4.53 -8.27
N VAL A 57 7.34 5.06 -8.73
CA VAL A 57 8.22 4.40 -9.70
C VAL A 57 9.61 4.27 -9.10
N PRO A 58 10.18 3.05 -9.07
CA PRO A 58 11.48 2.83 -8.46
C PRO A 58 12.59 3.47 -9.30
N ARG A 59 13.60 3.96 -8.61
CA ARG A 59 14.85 4.47 -9.18
C ARG A 59 16.01 4.27 -8.23
N ILE A 60 17.21 4.39 -8.72
CA ILE A 60 18.40 4.40 -7.87
C ILE A 60 18.41 5.70 -7.05
N SER A 61 18.78 5.59 -5.79
CA SER A 61 18.91 6.74 -4.88
C SER A 61 19.95 7.74 -5.41
N LEU A 62 19.69 9.03 -5.21
CA LEU A 62 20.66 10.09 -5.53
C LEU A 62 21.87 10.10 -4.58
N LYS A 63 21.79 9.40 -3.46
CA LYS A 63 22.83 9.34 -2.41
C LYS A 63 23.43 7.95 -2.22
N GLY A 64 23.53 7.15 -3.29
CA GLY A 64 24.09 5.81 -3.21
C GLY A 64 23.44 4.83 -4.17
N ASN A 65 23.61 3.52 -3.91
CA ASN A 65 23.12 2.44 -4.80
C ASN A 65 21.80 1.82 -4.34
N ALA A 66 21.21 2.31 -3.25
CA ALA A 66 19.93 1.81 -2.76
C ALA A 66 18.78 2.18 -3.71
N VAL A 67 17.74 1.36 -3.73
CA VAL A 67 16.51 1.67 -4.46
C VAL A 67 15.74 2.73 -3.69
N SER A 68 15.29 3.75 -4.39
CA SER A 68 14.37 4.80 -3.94
C SER A 68 13.19 4.86 -4.91
N CYS A 69 12.34 5.85 -4.80
CA CYS A 69 11.26 6.06 -5.76
C CYS A 69 10.93 7.54 -5.94
N ASP A 70 10.31 7.83 -7.08
CA ASP A 70 9.60 9.09 -7.30
C ASP A 70 8.11 8.84 -7.23
N CYS A 71 7.37 9.79 -6.66
CA CYS A 71 5.93 9.68 -6.45
C CYS A 71 5.16 10.81 -7.14
N TRP A 72 4.05 10.43 -7.75
CA TRP A 72 3.03 11.36 -8.22
C TRP A 72 1.79 11.19 -7.36
N VAL A 73 1.33 12.29 -6.78
CA VAL A 73 0.25 12.31 -5.79
C VAL A 73 -0.99 12.98 -6.39
N SER A 74 -2.12 12.30 -6.29
CA SER A 74 -3.42 12.79 -6.74
C SER A 74 -4.41 12.74 -5.56
N PRO A 75 -4.56 13.83 -4.79
CA PRO A 75 -5.49 13.89 -3.68
C PRO A 75 -6.92 14.17 -4.17
N ALA A 76 -7.91 13.54 -3.54
CA ALA A 76 -9.29 13.96 -3.68
C ALA A 76 -9.54 15.28 -2.89
N PRO A 77 -10.41 16.15 -3.38
CA PRO A 77 -10.74 17.39 -2.68
C PRO A 77 -11.16 17.16 -1.21
N ALA A 78 -10.71 18.00 -0.30
CA ALA A 78 -11.01 17.98 1.14
C ALA A 78 -10.52 16.71 1.89
N HIS A 79 -9.67 15.89 1.29
CA HIS A 79 -9.07 14.71 1.94
C HIS A 79 -7.57 14.89 2.15
N LYS A 80 -7.07 14.33 3.27
CA LYS A 80 -5.64 14.33 3.64
C LYS A 80 -5.00 12.96 3.55
N ASP A 81 -5.69 11.98 2.99
CA ASP A 81 -5.22 10.60 2.83
C ASP A 81 -3.95 10.49 1.97
N TYR A 82 -3.63 11.53 1.21
CA TYR A 82 -2.41 11.56 0.40
C TYR A 82 -1.12 11.43 1.22
N LEU A 83 -1.10 11.88 2.46
CA LEU A 83 0.06 11.76 3.35
C LEU A 83 0.36 10.30 3.66
N VAL A 84 -0.66 9.54 4.02
CA VAL A 84 -0.49 8.12 4.32
C VAL A 84 -0.28 7.31 3.05
N ALA A 85 -0.96 7.62 1.95
CA ALA A 85 -0.78 6.97 0.66
C ALA A 85 0.66 7.12 0.15
N GLN A 86 1.22 8.32 0.25
CA GLN A 86 2.61 8.59 -0.14
C GLN A 86 3.60 7.86 0.77
N SER A 87 3.37 7.84 2.07
CA SER A 87 4.21 7.09 3.02
C SER A 87 4.24 5.60 2.71
N VAL A 88 3.09 4.99 2.41
CA VAL A 88 2.99 3.59 2.00
C VAL A 88 3.77 3.34 0.70
N ALA A 89 3.56 4.19 -0.31
CA ALA A 89 4.23 4.10 -1.60
C ALA A 89 5.76 4.18 -1.45
N GLN A 90 6.27 5.11 -0.65
CA GLN A 90 7.69 5.31 -0.40
C GLN A 90 8.36 4.14 0.33
N LYS A 91 7.60 3.36 1.09
CA LYS A 91 8.11 2.17 1.77
C LYS A 91 8.02 0.92 0.90
N LEU A 92 6.88 0.71 0.25
CA LEU A 92 6.63 -0.51 -0.53
C LEU A 92 7.34 -0.51 -1.89
N CYS A 93 7.40 0.62 -2.59
CA CYS A 93 7.99 0.69 -3.93
C CYS A 93 9.49 0.28 -3.93
N PRO A 94 10.35 0.83 -3.06
CA PRO A 94 11.75 0.39 -2.99
C PRO A 94 11.89 -1.07 -2.56
N ALA A 95 11.09 -1.53 -1.60
CA ALA A 95 11.16 -2.89 -1.08
C ALA A 95 10.76 -3.94 -2.11
N LEU A 96 9.74 -3.66 -2.91
CA LEU A 96 9.29 -4.52 -4.01
C LEU A 96 10.08 -4.31 -5.30
N ASN A 97 10.79 -3.19 -5.42
CA ASN A 97 11.50 -2.77 -6.61
C ASN A 97 10.64 -2.86 -7.88
N CYS A 98 9.43 -2.35 -7.81
CA CYS A 98 8.47 -2.33 -8.91
C CYS A 98 7.63 -1.05 -8.87
N VAL A 99 6.95 -0.76 -9.97
CA VAL A 99 5.93 0.31 -9.97
C VAL A 99 4.80 -0.09 -9.03
N ILE A 100 4.39 0.84 -8.19
CA ILE A 100 3.27 0.62 -7.26
C ILE A 100 2.27 1.77 -7.36
N SER A 101 1.00 1.42 -7.43
CA SER A 101 -0.11 2.35 -7.27
C SER A 101 -0.72 2.14 -5.89
N VAL A 102 -0.88 3.21 -5.13
CA VAL A 102 -1.48 3.17 -3.79
C VAL A 102 -2.75 4.00 -3.79
N SER A 103 -3.88 3.38 -3.47
CA SER A 103 -5.12 4.07 -3.13
C SER A 103 -5.29 4.05 -1.62
N ALA A 104 -5.57 5.19 -1.00
CA ALA A 104 -5.81 5.27 0.43
C ALA A 104 -7.07 6.07 0.76
N GLY A 105 -7.82 5.61 1.75
CA GLY A 105 -8.98 6.32 2.26
C GLY A 105 -9.41 5.79 3.62
N ILE A 106 -9.18 6.59 4.66
CA ILE A 106 -9.49 6.26 6.05
C ILE A 106 -10.33 7.40 6.62
N HIS A 107 -11.51 7.07 7.12
CA HIS A 107 -12.38 8.06 7.72
C HIS A 107 -13.13 7.51 8.93
N SER A 108 -13.13 8.30 10.01
CA SER A 108 -13.99 8.10 11.15
C SER A 108 -14.57 9.45 11.56
N ASP A 109 -15.89 9.51 11.70
CA ASP A 109 -16.59 10.75 12.04
C ASP A 109 -16.13 11.27 13.41
N HIS A 110 -15.86 12.57 13.49
CA HIS A 110 -15.44 13.24 14.71
C HIS A 110 -14.27 12.56 15.43
N ALA A 111 -13.29 12.03 14.67
CA ALA A 111 -12.13 11.38 15.24
C ALA A 111 -11.36 12.33 16.17
N THR A 112 -11.06 11.84 17.37
CA THR A 112 -10.22 12.57 18.32
C THR A 112 -8.76 12.55 17.88
N GLU A 113 -7.95 13.46 18.40
CA GLU A 113 -6.50 13.48 18.16
C GLU A 113 -5.86 12.13 18.53
N SER A 114 -6.26 11.53 19.63
CA SER A 114 -5.78 10.21 20.07
C SER A 114 -6.15 9.11 19.07
N GLU A 115 -7.37 9.14 18.52
CA GLU A 115 -7.79 8.18 17.48
C GLU A 115 -7.01 8.38 16.18
N LEU A 116 -6.75 9.62 15.76
CA LEU A 116 -5.92 9.92 14.59
C LEU A 116 -4.49 9.39 14.75
N GLN A 117 -3.89 9.59 15.92
CA GLN A 117 -2.57 9.04 16.23
C GLN A 117 -2.56 7.51 16.20
N THR A 118 -3.60 6.88 16.73
CA THR A 118 -3.77 5.42 16.69
C THR A 118 -3.90 4.92 15.25
N ILE A 119 -4.70 5.58 14.42
CA ILE A 119 -4.85 5.25 13.00
C ILE A 119 -3.49 5.34 12.28
N HIS A 120 -2.73 6.40 12.50
CA HIS A 120 -1.40 6.55 11.91
C HIS A 120 -0.44 5.42 12.34
N ALA A 121 -0.43 5.07 13.62
CA ALA A 121 0.36 3.97 14.14
C ALA A 121 -0.07 2.63 13.52
N ASN A 122 -1.38 2.40 13.39
CA ASN A 122 -1.92 1.18 12.77
C ASN A 122 -1.56 1.09 11.29
N CYS A 123 -1.58 2.20 10.55
CA CYS A 123 -1.10 2.25 9.16
C CYS A 123 0.37 1.84 9.05
N SER A 124 1.22 2.34 9.93
CA SER A 124 2.64 1.94 9.97
C SER A 124 2.78 0.45 10.27
N THR A 125 2.00 -0.07 11.18
CA THR A 125 2.04 -1.49 11.57
C THR A 125 1.65 -2.41 10.41
N VAL A 126 0.57 -2.14 9.68
CA VAL A 126 0.17 -2.99 8.53
C VAL A 126 1.21 -2.96 7.41
N VAL A 127 1.88 -1.83 7.21
CA VAL A 127 2.98 -1.74 6.23
C VAL A 127 4.17 -2.57 6.67
N GLU A 128 4.57 -2.53 7.95
CA GLU A 128 5.65 -3.37 8.48
C GLU A 128 5.30 -4.87 8.41
N MET A 129 4.05 -5.23 8.68
CA MET A 129 3.57 -6.61 8.49
C MET A 129 3.72 -7.06 7.03
N ALA A 130 3.35 -6.21 6.08
CA ALA A 130 3.49 -6.48 4.65
C ALA A 130 4.96 -6.62 4.24
N LEU A 131 5.83 -5.72 4.67
CA LEU A 131 7.26 -5.77 4.39
C LEU A 131 7.90 -7.04 4.94
N SER A 132 7.56 -7.44 6.16
CA SER A 132 8.05 -8.69 6.75
C SER A 132 7.59 -9.91 5.97
N ALA A 133 6.34 -9.96 5.55
CA ALA A 133 5.78 -11.07 4.77
C ALA A 133 6.43 -11.18 3.39
N ILE A 134 6.62 -10.07 2.69
CA ILE A 134 7.25 -10.00 1.36
C ILE A 134 8.72 -10.42 1.43
N THR A 135 9.43 -10.04 2.49
CA THR A 135 10.84 -10.42 2.70
C THR A 135 10.98 -11.91 2.96
N ALA A 136 10.04 -12.50 3.73
CA ALA A 136 10.05 -13.93 4.03
C ALA A 136 9.66 -14.79 2.81
N GLU A 137 8.67 -14.35 2.06
CA GLU A 137 8.14 -15.04 0.88
C GLU A 137 7.71 -14.01 -0.18
N PRO A 138 8.50 -13.81 -1.25
CA PRO A 138 8.16 -12.91 -2.34
C PRO A 138 6.83 -13.32 -3.01
N PHE A 139 5.99 -12.35 -3.30
CA PHE A 139 4.68 -12.58 -3.88
C PHE A 139 4.55 -12.00 -5.31
#